data_068781c4f131423fb1cc08a0632c9a49
#
_entry.id   068781c4f131423fb1cc08a0632c9a49
#
_cell.length_a   1.000
_cell.length_b   1.000
_cell.length_c   1.000
_cell.angle_alpha   90.00
_cell.angle_beta   90.00
_cell.angle_gamma   90.00
#
_symmetry.space_group_name_H-M   'P 1'
#
loop_
_entity.id
_entity.type
_entity.pdbx_description
1 polymer ?
#
loop_
_entity_poly.entity_id
_entity_poly.type
_entity_poly.pdbx_seq_one_letter_code
_entity_poly.pdbx_strand_id
1 'polypeptide(L)'
;NHLFKMLEAHGIKTHLVEQLNERDSLVRRVSIVPLEVIVRNIAAGSLSKRLGLPEGTKLKTTVLEYCYKDDDLGDPMVNDYHIAAMELATKEEMEQISTMALKINDLLTAYLKDLGIELIDFKLEFGRFNGEIVLADEISPDTCRFWDSKTGEKLDKDRFRRDLGHVEDAYQEILHRLMGGHEA
;
A
#
# COMPACT_ATOMS: atom_id res chain seq x y z
N ASN A 1 -11.90 2.71 0.06
CA ASN A 1 -12.45 4.02 0.50
C ASN A 1 -12.29 4.27 1.99
N HIS A 2 -12.56 3.27 2.86
CA HIS A 2 -12.46 3.44 4.31
C HIS A 2 -11.07 3.91 4.75
N LEU A 3 -10.03 3.24 4.29
CA LEU A 3 -8.63 3.60 4.62
C LEU A 3 -8.24 4.96 4.03
N PHE A 4 -8.70 5.30 2.83
CA PHE A 4 -8.47 6.63 2.26
C PHE A 4 -9.08 7.74 3.13
N LYS A 5 -10.33 7.56 3.59
CA LYS A 5 -10.99 8.53 4.49
C LYS A 5 -10.25 8.67 5.82
N MET A 6 -9.76 7.56 6.36
CA MET A 6 -8.93 7.60 7.58
C MET A 6 -7.64 8.39 7.35
N LEU A 7 -6.96 8.16 6.23
CA LEU A 7 -5.74 8.89 5.87
C LEU A 7 -6.01 10.39 5.63
N GLU A 8 -7.11 10.73 4.96
CA GLU A 8 -7.51 12.13 4.75
C GLU A 8 -7.77 12.86 6.07
N ALA A 9 -8.39 12.19 7.04
CA ALA A 9 -8.60 12.73 8.38
C ALA A 9 -7.27 13.06 9.11
N HIS A 10 -6.16 12.45 8.69
CA HIS A 10 -4.80 12.69 9.20
C HIS A 10 -3.94 13.56 8.26
N GLY A 11 -4.56 14.22 7.29
CA GLY A 11 -3.90 15.19 6.42
C GLY A 11 -3.18 14.62 5.21
N ILE A 12 -3.43 13.36 4.85
CA ILE A 12 -2.97 12.80 3.57
C ILE A 12 -3.95 13.21 2.48
N LYS A 13 -3.46 13.87 1.44
CA LYS A 13 -4.29 14.21 0.27
C LYS A 13 -4.42 12.99 -0.64
N THR A 14 -5.66 12.65 -0.99
CA THR A 14 -5.97 11.53 -1.89
C THR A 14 -6.75 12.01 -3.11
N HIS A 15 -6.90 11.14 -4.10
CA HIS A 15 -7.76 11.42 -5.25
C HIS A 15 -9.25 11.15 -4.98
N LEU A 16 -9.60 10.58 -3.84
CA LEU A 16 -10.99 10.28 -3.49
C LEU A 16 -11.79 11.56 -3.36
N VAL A 17 -12.95 11.62 -3.98
CA VAL A 17 -13.93 12.70 -3.81
C VAL A 17 -15.09 12.19 -2.97
N GLU A 18 -15.72 11.10 -3.42
CA GLU A 18 -16.91 10.56 -2.77
C GLU A 18 -17.06 9.06 -3.06
N GLN A 19 -17.55 8.32 -2.12
CA GLN A 19 -18.03 6.96 -2.33
C GLN A 19 -19.49 7.00 -2.76
N LEU A 20 -19.76 6.59 -4.00
CA LEU A 20 -21.11 6.65 -4.57
C LEU A 20 -21.98 5.47 -4.11
N ASN A 21 -21.39 4.29 -3.98
CA ASN A 21 -22.05 3.08 -3.48
C ASN A 21 -20.99 2.07 -3.00
N GLU A 22 -21.35 0.82 -2.76
CA GLU A 22 -20.44 -0.22 -2.27
C GLU A 22 -19.28 -0.53 -3.25
N ARG A 23 -19.48 -0.30 -4.54
CA ARG A 23 -18.53 -0.66 -5.60
C ARG A 23 -17.90 0.55 -6.29
N ASP A 24 -18.61 1.67 -6.34
CA ASP A 24 -18.21 2.82 -7.14
C ASP A 24 -17.78 3.99 -6.27
N SER A 25 -16.73 4.66 -6.71
CA SER A 25 -16.21 5.86 -6.09
C SER A 25 -15.93 6.94 -7.13
N LEU A 26 -16.26 8.15 -6.79
CA LEU A 26 -15.87 9.32 -7.55
C LEU A 26 -14.46 9.73 -7.12
N VAL A 27 -13.55 9.83 -8.08
CA VAL A 27 -12.18 10.23 -7.84
C VAL A 27 -11.77 11.39 -8.75
N ARG A 28 -10.81 12.18 -8.29
CA ARG A 28 -10.18 13.19 -9.14
C ARG A 28 -9.37 12.52 -10.22
N ARG A 29 -9.49 13.01 -11.45
CA ARG A 29 -8.61 12.59 -12.53
C ARG A 29 -7.22 13.17 -12.29
N VAL A 30 -6.25 12.30 -12.06
CA VAL A 30 -4.87 12.67 -11.80
C VAL A 30 -3.94 12.22 -12.93
N SER A 31 -2.81 12.89 -13.11
CA SER A 31 -1.71 12.38 -13.93
C SER A 31 -0.85 11.45 -13.06
N ILE A 32 -0.91 10.16 -13.33
CA ILE A 32 -0.17 9.17 -12.53
C ILE A 32 1.34 9.37 -12.68
N VAL A 33 2.03 9.39 -11.55
CA VAL A 33 3.49 9.22 -11.51
C VAL A 33 3.75 7.74 -11.81
N PRO A 34 4.53 7.40 -12.86
CA PRO A 34 4.65 6.03 -13.33
C PRO A 34 5.56 5.16 -12.45
N LEU A 35 5.32 5.18 -11.16
CA LEU A 35 6.04 4.44 -10.14
C LEU A 35 5.08 3.69 -9.22
N GLU A 36 5.39 2.45 -8.94
CA GLU A 36 4.89 1.76 -7.77
C GLU A 36 5.81 2.07 -6.59
N VAL A 37 5.24 2.53 -5.49
CA VAL A 37 5.95 2.84 -4.26
C VAL A 37 5.63 1.76 -3.24
N ILE A 38 6.64 0.98 -2.85
CA ILE A 38 6.46 -0.19 -2.00
C ILE A 38 7.10 0.09 -0.63
N VAL A 39 6.32 -0.08 0.41
CA VAL A 39 6.75 0.09 1.80
C VAL A 39 6.76 -1.28 2.48
N ARG A 40 7.88 -1.65 3.11
CA ARG A 40 8.05 -2.96 3.73
C ARG A 40 8.50 -2.85 5.18
N ASN A 41 7.76 -3.49 6.07
CA ASN A 41 8.04 -3.56 7.49
C ASN A 41 8.58 -4.94 7.89
N ILE A 42 8.12 -5.98 7.20
CA ILE A 42 8.45 -7.39 7.46
C ILE A 42 8.80 -8.03 6.13
N ALA A 43 9.79 -8.91 6.12
CA ALA A 43 10.22 -9.59 4.92
C ALA A 43 9.14 -10.56 4.42
N ALA A 44 8.72 -10.38 3.19
CA ALA A 44 7.78 -11.25 2.48
C ALA A 44 7.94 -11.10 0.96
N GLY A 45 7.33 -11.98 0.21
CA GLY A 45 7.25 -11.90 -1.24
C GLY A 45 8.60 -11.74 -1.94
N SER A 46 8.70 -10.78 -2.85
CA SER A 46 9.90 -10.59 -3.66
C SER A 46 11.12 -10.15 -2.86
N LEU A 47 10.94 -9.39 -1.78
CA LEU A 47 12.06 -8.98 -0.91
C LEU A 47 12.74 -10.20 -0.27
N SER A 48 11.95 -11.12 0.29
CA SER A 48 12.47 -12.36 0.86
C SER A 48 13.27 -13.17 -0.17
N LYS A 49 12.75 -13.28 -1.39
CA LYS A 49 13.42 -14.01 -2.48
C LYS A 49 14.71 -13.34 -2.94
N ARG A 50 14.67 -12.03 -3.14
CA ARG A 50 15.84 -11.27 -3.66
C ARG A 50 16.98 -11.18 -2.66
N LEU A 51 16.66 -11.00 -1.38
CA LEU A 51 17.67 -10.76 -0.34
C LEU A 51 17.96 -12.00 0.53
N GLY A 52 17.29 -13.12 0.27
CA GLY A 52 17.48 -14.36 1.04
C GLY A 52 17.03 -14.26 2.50
N LEU A 53 16.13 -13.32 2.81
CA LEU A 53 15.59 -13.19 4.16
C LEU A 53 14.41 -14.15 4.35
N PRO A 54 14.36 -14.91 5.47
CA PRO A 54 13.21 -15.73 5.78
C PRO A 54 11.94 -14.88 5.86
N GLU A 55 10.84 -15.40 5.30
CA GLU A 55 9.53 -14.76 5.41
C GLU A 55 9.16 -14.55 6.88
N GLY A 56 8.63 -13.39 7.22
CA GLY A 56 8.29 -13.03 8.59
C GLY A 56 9.40 -12.37 9.39
N THR A 57 10.61 -12.23 8.81
CA THR A 57 11.71 -11.49 9.44
C THR A 57 11.33 -10.03 9.61
N LYS A 58 11.32 -9.53 10.83
CA LYS A 58 11.12 -8.10 11.13
C LYS A 58 12.33 -7.31 10.66
N LEU A 59 12.08 -6.32 9.82
CA LEU A 59 13.13 -5.42 9.34
C LEU A 59 13.47 -4.41 10.44
N LYS A 60 14.75 -4.12 10.64
CA LYS A 60 15.20 -3.15 11.66
C LYS A 60 14.73 -1.73 11.34
N THR A 61 14.56 -1.43 10.06
CA THR A 61 14.02 -0.17 9.56
C THR A 61 13.01 -0.45 8.47
N THR A 62 12.06 0.45 8.28
CA THR A 62 11.15 0.39 7.13
C THR A 62 11.94 0.52 5.83
N VAL A 63 11.66 -0.36 4.89
CA VAL A 63 12.26 -0.34 3.55
C VAL A 63 11.29 0.32 2.58
N LEU A 64 11.80 1.28 1.80
CA LEU A 64 11.07 1.95 0.73
C LEU A 64 11.71 1.57 -0.61
N GLU A 65 10.88 1.06 -1.52
CA GLU A 65 11.30 0.61 -2.85
C GLU A 65 10.45 1.30 -3.92
N TYR A 66 11.03 1.46 -5.11
CA TYR A 66 10.34 1.99 -6.29
C TYR A 66 10.45 1.00 -7.44
N CYS A 67 9.33 0.78 -8.14
CA CYS A 67 9.30 0.05 -9.39
C CYS A 67 8.75 0.96 -10.49
N TYR A 68 9.37 0.91 -11.67
CA TYR A 68 8.86 1.59 -12.84
C TYR A 68 7.64 0.83 -13.37
N LYS A 69 6.51 1.51 -13.50
CA LYS A 69 5.27 0.93 -14.03
C LYS A 69 5.35 0.77 -15.54
N ASP A 70 5.78 -0.40 -15.95
CA ASP A 70 5.82 -0.78 -17.35
C ASP A 70 5.67 -2.31 -17.44
N ASP A 71 4.49 -2.76 -17.83
CA ASP A 71 4.14 -4.18 -17.89
C ASP A 71 5.03 -4.95 -18.89
N ASP A 72 5.45 -4.32 -19.97
CA ASP A 72 6.32 -4.93 -20.97
C ASP A 72 7.72 -5.19 -20.42
N LEU A 73 8.14 -4.38 -19.45
CA LEU A 73 9.44 -4.51 -18.76
C LEU A 73 9.33 -5.32 -17.47
N GLY A 74 8.13 -5.73 -17.05
CA GLY A 74 7.91 -6.45 -15.80
C GLY A 74 8.09 -5.61 -14.54
N ASP A 75 7.74 -4.33 -14.60
CA ASP A 75 7.80 -3.38 -13.49
C ASP A 75 9.15 -3.40 -12.74
N PRO A 76 10.27 -3.09 -13.43
CA PRO A 76 11.60 -3.22 -12.84
C PRO A 76 11.82 -2.27 -11.67
N MET A 77 12.59 -2.74 -10.68
CA MET A 77 13.05 -1.87 -9.60
C MET A 77 13.94 -0.76 -10.14
N VAL A 78 13.72 0.44 -9.62
CA VAL A 78 14.49 1.64 -9.94
C VAL A 78 14.87 2.36 -8.66
N ASN A 79 15.91 3.17 -8.70
CA ASN A 79 16.30 4.05 -7.62
C ASN A 79 16.16 5.52 -8.04
N ASP A 80 16.48 6.43 -7.14
CA ASP A 80 16.34 7.87 -7.38
C ASP A 80 17.14 8.36 -8.61
N TYR A 81 18.28 7.74 -8.89
CA TYR A 81 19.10 8.08 -10.07
C TYR A 81 18.42 7.69 -11.38
N HIS A 82 17.83 6.50 -11.43
CA HIS A 82 17.04 6.08 -12.60
C HIS A 82 15.83 6.98 -12.79
N ILE A 83 15.12 7.30 -11.71
CA ILE A 83 13.93 8.16 -11.74
C ILE A 83 14.27 9.54 -12.29
N ALA A 84 15.37 10.12 -11.85
CA ALA A 84 15.86 11.41 -12.34
C ALA A 84 16.32 11.33 -13.81
N ALA A 85 17.11 10.32 -14.16
CA ALA A 85 17.64 10.15 -15.51
C ALA A 85 16.57 9.90 -16.55
N MET A 86 15.47 9.22 -16.18
CA MET A 86 14.32 8.94 -17.03
C MET A 86 13.23 10.02 -16.94
N GLU A 87 13.44 11.03 -16.12
CA GLU A 87 12.47 12.12 -15.90
C GLU A 87 11.07 11.63 -15.48
N LEU A 88 11.01 10.56 -14.70
CA LEU A 88 9.75 9.97 -14.23
C LEU A 88 9.07 10.84 -13.16
N ALA A 89 9.86 11.48 -12.33
CA ALA A 89 9.45 12.44 -11.32
C ALA A 89 10.62 13.39 -10.99
N THR A 90 10.30 14.57 -10.50
CA THR A 90 11.32 15.51 -10.03
C THR A 90 11.82 15.09 -8.65
N LYS A 91 12.97 15.65 -8.24
CA LYS A 91 13.52 15.42 -6.90
C LYS A 91 12.55 15.86 -5.82
N GLU A 92 11.91 17.02 -5.99
CA GLU A 92 10.92 17.56 -5.07
C GLU A 92 9.68 16.66 -4.97
N GLU A 93 9.24 16.11 -6.10
CA GLU A 93 8.13 15.14 -6.12
C GLU A 93 8.51 13.86 -5.37
N MET A 94 9.73 13.35 -5.55
CA MET A 94 10.20 12.16 -4.85
C MET A 94 10.35 12.39 -3.34
N GLU A 95 10.77 13.56 -2.91
CA GLU A 95 10.79 13.93 -1.48
C GLU A 95 9.38 13.94 -0.89
N GLN A 96 8.40 14.48 -1.60
CA GLN A 96 6.99 14.45 -1.19
C GLN A 96 6.45 13.01 -1.13
N ILE A 97 6.67 12.22 -2.17
CA ILE A 97 6.22 10.83 -2.28
C ILE A 97 6.80 9.99 -1.13
N SER A 98 8.10 10.05 -0.91
CA SER A 98 8.76 9.27 0.16
C SER A 98 8.28 9.68 1.55
N THR A 99 8.13 10.97 1.81
CA THR A 99 7.61 11.49 3.07
C THR A 99 6.16 11.05 3.30
N MET A 100 5.31 11.15 2.28
CA MET A 100 3.92 10.69 2.35
C MET A 100 3.83 9.17 2.56
N ALA A 101 4.62 8.38 1.83
CA ALA A 101 4.61 6.93 1.94
C ALA A 101 4.98 6.46 3.36
N LEU A 102 6.01 7.05 3.96
CA LEU A 102 6.41 6.73 5.34
C LEU A 102 5.35 7.18 6.36
N LYS A 103 4.76 8.35 6.18
CA LYS A 103 3.65 8.82 7.04
C LYS A 103 2.42 7.91 6.92
N ILE A 104 2.08 7.49 5.72
CA ILE A 104 1.00 6.52 5.47
C ILE A 104 1.30 5.21 6.19
N ASN A 105 2.55 4.74 6.13
CA ASN A 105 2.97 3.53 6.84
C ASN A 105 2.71 3.64 8.36
N ASP A 106 3.12 4.73 8.97
CA ASP A 106 2.93 4.94 10.41
C ASP A 106 1.44 4.95 10.78
N LEU A 107 0.62 5.65 10.01
CA LEU A 107 -0.82 5.75 10.24
C LEU A 107 -1.52 4.40 10.05
N LEU A 108 -1.23 3.70 8.96
CA LEU A 108 -1.82 2.38 8.69
C LEU A 108 -1.39 1.34 9.70
N THR A 109 -0.11 1.30 10.06
CA THR A 109 0.42 0.35 11.04
C THR A 109 -0.27 0.53 12.40
N ALA A 110 -0.39 1.77 12.86
CA ALA A 110 -1.07 2.07 14.13
C ALA A 110 -2.54 1.68 14.08
N TYR A 111 -3.25 2.09 13.03
CA TYR A 111 -4.68 1.80 12.87
C TYR A 111 -4.97 0.29 12.79
N LEU A 112 -4.22 -0.44 11.97
CA LEU A 112 -4.41 -1.87 11.78
C LEU A 112 -4.02 -2.70 13.00
N LYS A 113 -3.03 -2.25 13.76
CA LYS A 113 -2.63 -2.89 15.02
C LYS A 113 -3.77 -2.96 16.02
N ASP A 114 -4.55 -1.90 16.14
CA ASP A 114 -5.71 -1.86 17.04
C ASP A 114 -6.82 -2.83 16.61
N LEU A 115 -6.83 -3.22 15.34
CA LEU A 115 -7.73 -4.22 14.75
C LEU A 115 -7.17 -5.65 14.78
N GLY A 116 -6.02 -5.86 15.40
CA GLY A 116 -5.35 -7.16 15.43
C GLY A 116 -4.75 -7.60 14.09
N ILE A 117 -4.39 -6.63 13.25
CA ILE A 117 -3.80 -6.84 11.92
C ILE A 117 -2.37 -6.32 11.92
N GLU A 118 -1.43 -7.12 11.44
CA GLU A 118 -0.05 -6.72 11.19
C GLU A 118 0.11 -6.34 9.72
N LEU A 119 0.57 -5.11 9.48
CA LEU A 119 0.87 -4.60 8.15
C LEU A 119 2.29 -5.01 7.76
N ILE A 120 2.39 -5.95 6.85
CA ILE A 120 3.67 -6.54 6.41
C ILE A 120 4.34 -5.63 5.40
N ASP A 121 3.68 -5.39 4.31
CA ASP A 121 4.09 -4.47 3.25
C ASP A 121 2.88 -4.01 2.44
N PHE A 122 3.07 -2.99 1.64
CA PHE A 122 2.02 -2.50 0.75
C PHE A 122 2.59 -1.68 -0.40
N LYS A 123 1.79 -1.56 -1.44
CA LYS A 123 2.07 -0.80 -2.64
C LYS A 123 1.19 0.43 -2.70
N LEU A 124 1.78 1.58 -3.01
CA LEU A 124 1.10 2.85 -3.24
C LEU A 124 1.37 3.35 -4.66
N GLU A 125 0.42 4.09 -5.18
CA GLU A 125 0.58 4.89 -6.39
C GLU A 125 0.21 6.34 -6.10
N PHE A 126 0.91 7.26 -6.74
CA PHE A 126 0.70 8.69 -6.58
C PHE A 126 0.38 9.34 -7.92
N GLY A 127 -0.36 10.41 -7.85
CA GLY A 127 -0.69 11.22 -9.03
C GLY A 127 -0.46 12.70 -8.78
N ARG A 128 -0.44 13.46 -9.87
CA ARG A 128 -0.37 14.92 -9.87
C ARG A 128 -1.77 15.48 -10.10
N PHE A 129 -2.18 16.36 -9.23
CA PHE A 129 -3.43 17.09 -9.35
C PHE A 129 -3.19 18.57 -8.97
N ASN A 130 -3.43 19.48 -9.90
CA ASN A 130 -3.23 20.92 -9.69
C ASN A 130 -1.83 21.26 -9.12
N GLY A 131 -0.78 20.61 -9.60
CA GLY A 131 0.60 20.82 -9.15
C GLY A 131 0.96 20.19 -7.81
N GLU A 132 0.06 19.42 -7.22
CA GLU A 132 0.29 18.71 -5.96
C GLU A 132 0.37 17.19 -6.17
N ILE A 133 1.15 16.51 -5.34
CA ILE A 133 1.17 15.06 -5.24
C ILE A 133 0.02 14.61 -4.34
N VAL A 134 -0.77 13.66 -4.85
CA VAL A 134 -1.87 13.04 -4.09
C VAL A 134 -1.75 11.53 -4.16
N LEU A 135 -2.21 10.85 -3.10
CA LEU A 135 -2.34 9.40 -3.11
C LEU A 135 -3.47 8.99 -4.06
N ALA A 136 -3.18 8.03 -4.92
CA ALA A 136 -4.10 7.50 -5.92
C ALA A 136 -4.24 5.97 -5.78
N ASP A 137 -4.82 5.32 -6.79
CA ASP A 137 -5.08 3.88 -6.83
C ASP A 137 -5.93 3.43 -5.63
N GLU A 138 -5.51 2.40 -4.93
CA GLU A 138 -6.24 1.81 -3.81
C GLU A 138 -5.33 1.36 -2.67
N ILE A 139 -5.90 1.22 -1.48
CA ILE A 139 -5.33 0.48 -0.36
C ILE A 139 -6.33 -0.61 0.01
N SER A 140 -5.96 -1.85 -0.26
CA SER A 140 -6.84 -3.00 -0.13
C SER A 140 -6.04 -4.28 0.12
N PRO A 141 -6.69 -5.41 0.40
CA PRO A 141 -6.00 -6.70 0.47
C PRO A 141 -5.30 -7.13 -0.82
N ASP A 142 -5.56 -6.44 -1.94
CA ASP A 142 -4.87 -6.67 -3.23
C ASP A 142 -3.53 -5.95 -3.32
N THR A 143 -3.39 -4.82 -2.63
CA THR A 143 -2.18 -3.98 -2.65
C THR A 143 -1.37 -4.05 -1.36
N CYS A 144 -1.87 -4.73 -0.34
CA CYS A 144 -1.26 -4.88 0.97
C CYS A 144 -1.11 -6.34 1.36
N ARG A 145 -0.08 -6.66 2.16
CA ARG A 145 -0.05 -7.89 2.94
C ARG A 145 -0.49 -7.60 4.36
N PHE A 146 -1.61 -8.21 4.73
CA PHE A 146 -2.20 -8.17 6.07
C PHE A 146 -2.11 -9.56 6.69
N TRP A 147 -1.49 -9.66 7.85
CA TRP A 147 -1.47 -10.91 8.62
C TRP A 147 -2.21 -10.72 9.94
N ASP A 148 -2.91 -11.75 10.37
CA ASP A 148 -3.46 -11.76 11.73
C ASP A 148 -2.32 -11.68 12.73
N SER A 149 -2.39 -10.73 13.67
CA SER A 149 -1.29 -10.46 14.60
C SER A 149 -1.07 -11.56 15.63
N LYS A 150 -2.06 -12.42 15.87
CA LYS A 150 -1.99 -13.53 16.82
C LYS A 150 -1.62 -14.85 16.17
N THR A 151 -2.21 -15.14 15.01
CA THR A 151 -2.07 -16.43 14.33
C THR A 151 -1.07 -16.41 13.18
N GLY A 152 -0.74 -15.24 12.65
CA GLY A 152 0.06 -15.08 11.44
C GLY A 152 -0.68 -15.49 10.16
N GLU A 153 -1.98 -15.72 10.26
CA GLU A 153 -2.80 -16.07 9.09
C GLU A 153 -2.81 -14.93 8.08
N LYS A 154 -2.67 -15.27 6.80
CA LYS A 154 -2.70 -14.31 5.71
C LYS A 154 -4.13 -13.89 5.42
N LEU A 155 -4.39 -12.58 5.47
CA LEU A 155 -5.70 -11.95 5.28
C LEU A 155 -5.72 -11.10 4.00
N ASP A 156 -4.99 -11.50 2.98
CA ASP A 156 -4.75 -10.74 1.76
C ASP A 156 -4.69 -11.63 0.52
N LYS A 157 -4.35 -11.04 -0.64
CA LYS A 157 -4.28 -11.71 -1.93
C LYS A 157 -3.25 -12.86 -1.99
N ASP A 158 -2.31 -12.96 -1.04
CA ASP A 158 -1.37 -14.09 -0.98
C ASP A 158 -2.09 -15.42 -0.75
N ARG A 159 -3.27 -15.43 -0.16
CA ARG A 159 -4.08 -16.66 -0.09
C ARG A 159 -4.42 -17.19 -1.49
N PHE A 160 -4.73 -16.32 -2.43
CA PHE A 160 -4.96 -16.71 -3.82
C PHE A 160 -3.65 -17.05 -4.54
N ARG A 161 -2.62 -16.19 -4.43
CA ARG A 161 -1.33 -16.38 -5.11
C ARG A 161 -0.64 -17.70 -4.69
N ARG A 162 -0.88 -18.16 -3.46
CA ARG A 162 -0.24 -19.33 -2.85
C ARG A 162 -1.18 -20.52 -2.71
N ASP A 163 -2.37 -20.44 -3.30
CA ASP A 163 -3.40 -21.50 -3.25
C ASP A 163 -3.70 -22.00 -1.83
N LEU A 164 -3.79 -21.08 -0.88
CA LEU A 164 -4.07 -21.38 0.53
C LEU A 164 -5.56 -21.60 0.82
N GLY A 165 -6.44 -21.35 -0.16
CA GLY A 165 -7.89 -21.41 0.00
C GLY A 165 -8.46 -20.28 0.87
N HIS A 166 -9.78 -20.27 1.02
CA HIS A 166 -10.50 -19.31 1.88
C HIS A 166 -10.20 -17.83 1.60
N VAL A 167 -9.95 -17.47 0.32
CA VAL A 167 -9.64 -16.08 -0.09
C VAL A 167 -10.78 -15.14 0.26
N GLU A 168 -12.00 -15.55 -0.07
CA GLU A 168 -13.20 -14.75 0.20
C GLU A 168 -13.42 -14.54 1.70
N ASP A 169 -13.22 -15.58 2.51
CA ASP A 169 -13.32 -15.50 3.97
C ASP A 169 -12.30 -14.54 4.55
N ALA A 170 -11.06 -14.54 4.04
CA ALA A 170 -10.01 -13.63 4.47
C ALA A 170 -10.36 -12.17 4.14
N TYR A 171 -10.92 -11.91 2.96
CA TYR A 171 -11.34 -10.57 2.55
C TYR A 171 -12.55 -10.09 3.38
N GLN A 172 -13.49 -10.98 3.69
CA GLN A 172 -14.62 -10.66 4.57
C GLN A 172 -14.15 -10.40 6.01
N GLU A 173 -13.17 -11.14 6.50
CA GLU A 173 -12.58 -10.90 7.82
C GLU A 173 -11.92 -9.52 7.91
N ILE A 174 -11.15 -9.12 6.91
CA ILE A 174 -10.58 -7.76 6.83
C ILE A 174 -11.70 -6.72 6.82
N LEU A 175 -12.71 -6.90 5.99
CA LEU A 175 -13.83 -5.97 5.92
C LEU A 175 -14.55 -5.87 7.27
N HIS A 176 -14.82 -7.01 7.91
CA HIS A 176 -15.45 -7.04 9.23
C HIS A 176 -14.63 -6.26 10.27
N ARG A 177 -13.32 -6.49 10.36
CA ARG A 177 -12.45 -5.77 11.29
C ARG A 177 -12.38 -4.28 11.02
N LEU A 178 -12.34 -3.88 9.75
CA LEU A 178 -12.33 -2.46 9.35
C LEU A 178 -13.65 -1.74 9.63
N MET A 179 -14.77 -2.43 9.48
CA MET A 179 -16.11 -1.84 9.57
C MET A 179 -16.82 -2.13 10.88
N GLY A 180 -16.51 -3.23 11.55
CA GLY A 180 -17.21 -3.74 12.74
C GLY A 180 -16.45 -3.63 14.05
N GLY A 181 -15.28 -3.03 14.06
CA GLY A 181 -14.46 -2.85 15.29
C GLY A 181 -15.07 -1.90 16.34
N HIS A 182 -16.31 -1.48 16.18
CA HIS A 182 -17.06 -0.62 17.09
C HIS A 182 -18.35 -1.23 17.63
N GLU A 183 -18.60 -2.52 17.43
CA GLU A 183 -19.71 -3.22 18.09
C GLU A 183 -19.16 -4.28 19.05
N ALA A 184 -18.77 -3.86 20.22
CA ALA A 184 -18.72 -4.65 21.45
C ALA A 184 -18.67 -3.74 22.65
#